data_61fe9c77056419e30b80eb9a7d406450
#
_entry.id   61fe9c77056419e30b80eb9a7d406450
#
_cell.length_a   1.000
_cell.length_b   1.000
_cell.length_c   1.000
_cell.angle_alpha   90.00
_cell.angle_beta   90.00
_cell.angle_gamma   90.00
#
_symmetry.space_group_name_H-M   'P 1'
#
loop_
_entity.id
_entity.type
_entity.pdbx_description
1 polymer ?
#
loop_
_entity_poly.entity_id
_entity_poly.type
_entity_poly.pdbx_seq_one_letter_code
_entity_poly.pdbx_strand_id
1 'polypeptide(L)'
;MIIKRTKDIKTFNSLNKIYHITAQLDNINRKKNKKIRIKGSTVAKTLFTGMFFREKSINQIMEKTHKRKLYQKLFKNEAIPKMHGFVDGIKDLNVNDIEKININTIKKAKENKMYRNGTIDGLLVVGLDGTETFGSYKKKWNNCYNKKIKNKKIINGEEQIIEEEYHEQVSVFARIVGKRPGILLGYEKVTSKGNKGKQEYEPNVGINLIKKIKKAYGIGIDVIVGDAIYLGKKFVKEVKEEGYHGVIRLKGNNKNLIEDAEGIFKKQKAKQYNYKKKTIQYWSDIFEYYDTEVKVVKYSETDDKGRKQEIYVVSTDVNMNEKTINKIIHARWDIENNGFHELKHQWNMNHCYIAEENAIDVIMQMIMLSYNLWELYIYGHLHNFENMGITKIGYIEEIMMIFIVNKGKAWYSSSA
;
A
#
# COMPACT_ATOMS: atom_id res chain seq x y z
N MET A 1 21.97 -25.80 -0.36
CA MET A 1 20.66 -25.17 -0.09
C MET A 1 20.41 -24.89 1.41
N ILE A 2 20.56 -25.87 2.31
CA ILE A 2 20.32 -25.72 3.78
C ILE A 2 21.23 -24.67 4.48
N ILE A 3 22.51 -24.56 4.08
CA ILE A 3 23.48 -23.63 4.70
C ILE A 3 23.18 -22.14 4.38
N LYS A 4 22.65 -21.87 3.21
CA LYS A 4 22.19 -20.51 2.85
C LYS A 4 20.96 -20.10 3.66
N ARG A 5 20.05 -21.05 3.94
CA ARG A 5 18.82 -20.84 4.71
C ARG A 5 19.04 -20.47 6.18
N THR A 6 20.09 -20.98 6.84
CA THR A 6 20.45 -20.58 8.21
C THR A 6 20.92 -19.13 8.28
N LYS A 7 21.56 -18.62 7.22
CA LYS A 7 21.96 -17.22 7.11
C LYS A 7 20.75 -16.29 6.95
N ASP A 8 19.73 -16.74 6.19
CA ASP A 8 18.49 -16.01 5.96
C ASP A 8 17.64 -15.89 7.23
N ILE A 9 17.57 -16.93 8.05
CA ILE A 9 16.89 -16.90 9.37
C ILE A 9 17.58 -15.90 10.31
N LYS A 10 18.93 -15.89 10.36
CA LYS A 10 19.68 -14.89 11.14
C LYS A 10 19.39 -13.47 10.67
N THR A 11 19.26 -13.25 9.36
CA THR A 11 18.93 -11.96 8.78
C THR A 11 17.51 -11.51 9.17
N PHE A 12 16.54 -12.42 9.16
CA PHE A 12 15.19 -12.14 9.61
C PHE A 12 15.11 -11.73 11.09
N ASN A 13 15.85 -12.42 11.95
CA ASN A 13 15.96 -12.03 13.37
C ASN A 13 16.60 -10.65 13.54
N SER A 14 17.59 -10.33 12.69
CA SER A 14 18.19 -9.01 12.66
C SER A 14 17.18 -7.92 12.29
N LEU A 15 16.23 -8.21 11.39
CA LEU A 15 15.16 -7.29 11.05
C LEU A 15 14.33 -6.88 12.28
N ASN A 16 13.89 -7.85 13.08
CA ASN A 16 13.15 -7.56 14.31
C ASN A 16 14.01 -6.75 15.31
N LYS A 17 15.29 -7.05 15.41
CA LYS A 17 16.24 -6.28 16.23
C LYS A 17 16.41 -4.84 15.72
N ILE A 18 16.50 -4.64 14.40
CA ILE A 18 16.65 -3.31 13.77
C ILE A 18 15.40 -2.46 13.97
N TYR A 19 14.22 -3.04 13.74
CA TYR A 19 12.95 -2.30 13.77
C TYR A 19 12.24 -2.40 15.13
N HIS A 20 12.75 -3.17 16.08
CA HIS A 20 12.21 -3.35 17.43
C HIS A 20 10.70 -3.66 17.46
N ILE A 21 10.21 -4.42 16.48
CA ILE A 21 8.77 -4.65 16.29
C ILE A 21 8.13 -5.30 17.50
N THR A 22 8.76 -6.34 18.06
CA THR A 22 8.23 -7.03 19.25
C THR A 22 8.15 -6.10 20.45
N ALA A 23 9.19 -5.29 20.69
CA ALA A 23 9.23 -4.34 21.80
C ALA A 23 8.17 -3.22 21.63
N GLN A 24 7.95 -2.76 20.40
CA GLN A 24 6.90 -1.78 20.11
C GLN A 24 5.49 -2.38 20.30
N LEU A 25 5.27 -3.64 19.89
CA LEU A 25 4.00 -4.35 20.11
C LEU A 25 3.72 -4.60 21.59
N ASP A 26 4.77 -4.74 22.43
CA ASP A 26 4.63 -4.89 23.87
C ASP A 26 4.01 -3.67 24.56
N ASN A 27 4.15 -2.50 23.96
CA ASN A 27 3.63 -1.25 24.49
C ASN A 27 2.21 -0.90 24.01
N ILE A 28 1.56 -1.75 23.19
CA ILE A 28 0.20 -1.49 22.74
C ILE A 28 -0.81 -1.76 23.84
N ASN A 29 -1.68 -0.76 24.05
CA ASN A 29 -2.74 -0.80 25.03
C ASN A 29 -4.13 -0.92 24.39
N ARG A 30 -5.12 -1.27 25.21
CA ARG A 30 -6.53 -1.23 24.85
C ARG A 30 -7.14 0.12 25.24
N LYS A 31 -8.11 0.62 24.46
CA LYS A 31 -8.79 1.90 24.71
C LYS A 31 -9.63 1.91 25.99
N LYS A 32 -10.20 0.77 26.38
CA LYS A 32 -11.11 0.68 27.53
C LYS A 32 -10.37 0.36 28.82
N ASN A 33 -10.57 1.17 29.85
CA ASN A 33 -10.04 0.98 31.22
C ASN A 33 -10.82 -0.06 32.07
N LYS A 34 -11.53 -1.00 31.45
CA LYS A 34 -12.21 -2.07 32.19
C LYS A 34 -11.18 -3.11 32.66
N LYS A 35 -11.52 -3.86 33.73
CA LYS A 35 -10.70 -4.99 34.22
C LYS A 35 -10.35 -5.96 33.09
N ILE A 36 -9.15 -5.74 32.48
CA ILE A 36 -8.73 -6.38 31.23
C ILE A 36 -8.08 -7.70 31.59
N ARG A 37 -8.70 -8.85 31.25
CA ARG A 37 -8.11 -10.17 31.41
C ARG A 37 -6.99 -10.47 30.43
N ILE A 38 -7.02 -9.84 29.25
CA ILE A 38 -6.08 -10.08 28.15
C ILE A 38 -5.44 -8.75 27.77
N LYS A 39 -4.13 -8.66 27.86
CA LYS A 39 -3.37 -7.43 27.56
C LYS A 39 -3.51 -7.04 26.09
N GLY A 40 -3.47 -5.74 25.79
CA GLY A 40 -3.46 -5.21 24.43
C GLY A 40 -2.27 -5.73 23.63
N SER A 41 -1.10 -5.79 24.26
CA SER A 41 0.12 -6.36 23.66
C SER A 41 -0.06 -7.81 23.19
N THR A 42 -0.73 -8.66 23.96
CA THR A 42 -1.00 -10.06 23.59
C THR A 42 -1.90 -10.13 22.35
N VAL A 43 -2.97 -9.31 22.32
CA VAL A 43 -3.86 -9.22 21.15
C VAL A 43 -3.11 -8.73 19.94
N ALA A 44 -2.33 -7.66 20.08
CA ALA A 44 -1.56 -7.05 19.00
C ALA A 44 -0.52 -8.00 18.41
N LYS A 45 0.25 -8.69 19.24
CA LYS A 45 1.23 -9.70 18.82
C LYS A 45 0.58 -10.87 18.09
N THR A 46 -0.57 -11.35 18.61
CA THR A 46 -1.31 -12.44 17.97
C THR A 46 -1.80 -12.03 16.59
N LEU A 47 -2.41 -10.84 16.49
CA LEU A 47 -2.90 -10.31 15.23
C LEU A 47 -1.77 -10.03 14.24
N PHE A 48 -0.70 -9.37 14.68
CA PHE A 48 0.48 -9.11 13.87
C PHE A 48 1.07 -10.41 13.31
N THR A 49 1.25 -11.42 14.15
CA THR A 49 1.78 -12.71 13.69
C THR A 49 0.89 -13.35 12.65
N GLY A 50 -0.44 -13.30 12.85
CA GLY A 50 -1.38 -13.80 11.86
C GLY A 50 -1.27 -13.07 10.52
N MET A 51 -1.24 -11.74 10.53
CA MET A 51 -1.11 -10.93 9.31
C MET A 51 0.26 -11.10 8.66
N PHE A 52 1.33 -11.19 9.46
CA PHE A 52 2.68 -11.41 8.97
C PHE A 52 2.83 -12.76 8.25
N PHE A 53 2.17 -13.79 8.75
CA PHE A 53 2.09 -15.10 8.10
C PHE A 53 0.92 -15.24 7.12
N ARG A 54 0.27 -14.12 6.77
CA ARG A 54 -0.75 -14.05 5.73
C ARG A 54 -1.96 -14.95 5.98
N GLU A 55 -2.38 -15.08 7.25
CA GLU A 55 -3.57 -15.87 7.59
C GLU A 55 -4.84 -15.22 7.06
N LYS A 56 -5.69 -16.03 6.44
CA LYS A 56 -6.85 -15.56 5.67
C LYS A 56 -8.07 -15.19 6.52
N SER A 57 -8.08 -15.53 7.81
CA SER A 57 -9.21 -15.22 8.69
C SER A 57 -8.80 -15.21 10.16
N ILE A 58 -9.62 -14.56 10.99
CA ILE A 58 -9.47 -14.57 12.46
C ILE A 58 -9.51 -16.01 12.99
N ASN A 59 -10.36 -16.88 12.42
CA ASN A 59 -10.44 -18.28 12.80
C ASN A 59 -9.11 -19.02 12.57
N GLN A 60 -8.48 -18.82 11.41
CA GLN A 60 -7.17 -19.42 11.12
C GLN A 60 -6.08 -18.91 12.04
N ILE A 61 -6.06 -17.61 12.34
CA ILE A 61 -5.12 -17.03 13.30
C ILE A 61 -5.25 -17.73 14.65
N MET A 62 -6.46 -17.86 15.16
CA MET A 62 -6.72 -18.47 16.47
C MET A 62 -6.44 -19.96 16.46
N GLU A 63 -6.84 -20.70 15.45
CA GLU A 63 -6.56 -22.13 15.31
C GLU A 63 -5.06 -22.39 15.34
N LYS A 64 -4.27 -21.65 14.54
CA LYS A 64 -2.82 -21.79 14.49
C LYS A 64 -2.15 -21.34 15.78
N THR A 65 -2.67 -20.32 16.45
CA THR A 65 -2.19 -19.86 17.75
C THR A 65 -2.36 -20.95 18.81
N HIS A 66 -3.50 -21.61 18.86
CA HIS A 66 -3.74 -22.66 19.85
C HIS A 66 -3.07 -23.99 19.53
N LYS A 67 -3.09 -24.42 18.26
CA LYS A 67 -2.55 -25.74 17.87
C LYS A 67 -1.04 -25.75 17.69
N ARG A 68 -0.42 -24.63 17.33
CA ARG A 68 1.01 -24.55 17.06
C ARG A 68 1.77 -23.94 18.23
N LYS A 69 2.59 -24.74 18.91
CA LYS A 69 3.51 -24.29 19.98
C LYS A 69 4.41 -23.10 19.57
N LEU A 70 4.52 -22.84 18.27
CA LEU A 70 5.27 -21.72 17.71
C LEU A 70 4.74 -20.38 18.19
N TYR A 71 3.44 -20.13 18.06
CA TYR A 71 2.80 -18.90 18.54
C TYR A 71 2.87 -18.78 20.06
N GLN A 72 2.74 -19.92 20.76
CA GLN A 72 2.87 -19.94 22.22
C GLN A 72 4.27 -19.51 22.70
N LYS A 73 5.32 -19.79 21.91
CA LYS A 73 6.68 -19.35 22.24
C LYS A 73 6.92 -17.86 22.02
N LEU A 74 6.19 -17.22 21.09
CA LEU A 74 6.23 -15.77 20.90
C LEU A 74 5.63 -15.00 22.08
N PHE A 75 4.74 -15.64 22.86
CA PHE A 75 3.98 -15.03 23.94
C PHE A 75 4.46 -15.45 25.33
N LYS A 76 5.76 -15.63 25.55
CA LYS A 76 6.40 -15.97 26.84
C LYS A 76 5.43 -15.85 28.04
N ASN A 77 4.81 -16.96 28.46
CA ASN A 77 3.93 -17.04 29.64
C ASN A 77 2.67 -16.14 29.62
N GLU A 78 2.30 -15.55 28.52
CA GLU A 78 1.04 -14.83 28.39
C GLU A 78 -0.11 -15.79 28.06
N ALA A 79 -1.27 -15.55 28.67
CA ALA A 79 -2.46 -16.33 28.38
C ALA A 79 -2.93 -16.08 26.95
N ILE A 80 -3.01 -17.13 26.12
CA ILE A 80 -3.54 -17.03 24.76
C ILE A 80 -5.03 -16.70 24.84
N PRO A 81 -5.50 -15.65 24.13
CA PRO A 81 -6.91 -15.28 24.16
C PRO A 81 -7.77 -16.38 23.54
N LYS A 82 -8.98 -16.58 24.08
CA LYS A 82 -10.03 -17.30 23.38
C LYS A 82 -10.63 -16.43 22.28
N MET A 83 -11.32 -17.01 21.30
CA MET A 83 -11.88 -16.33 20.13
C MET A 83 -12.62 -15.03 20.48
N HIS A 84 -13.59 -15.06 21.37
CA HIS A 84 -14.35 -13.86 21.76
C HIS A 84 -13.45 -12.77 22.36
N GLY A 85 -12.57 -13.15 23.29
CA GLY A 85 -11.62 -12.20 23.91
C GLY A 85 -10.62 -11.62 22.92
N PHE A 86 -10.25 -12.35 21.88
CA PHE A 86 -9.39 -11.89 20.81
C PHE A 86 -10.10 -10.87 19.91
N VAL A 87 -11.32 -11.21 19.44
CA VAL A 87 -12.15 -10.31 18.60
C VAL A 87 -12.45 -9.01 19.35
N ASP A 88 -12.90 -9.09 20.61
CA ASP A 88 -13.15 -7.91 21.44
C ASP A 88 -11.88 -7.12 21.73
N GLY A 89 -10.75 -7.84 21.88
CA GLY A 89 -9.45 -7.22 22.01
C GLY A 89 -9.08 -6.39 20.79
N ILE A 90 -9.25 -6.92 19.58
CA ILE A 90 -8.96 -6.19 18.32
C ILE A 90 -9.82 -4.92 18.21
N LYS A 91 -11.12 -5.01 18.52
CA LYS A 91 -12.02 -3.83 18.52
C LYS A 91 -11.58 -2.73 19.50
N ASP A 92 -10.88 -3.10 20.57
CA ASP A 92 -10.44 -2.17 21.61
C ASP A 92 -8.97 -1.71 21.46
N LEU A 93 -8.19 -2.23 20.50
CA LEU A 93 -6.83 -1.76 20.29
C LEU A 93 -6.83 -0.28 19.84
N ASN A 94 -5.81 0.47 20.29
CA ASN A 94 -5.61 1.82 19.81
C ASN A 94 -4.92 1.79 18.45
N VAL A 95 -5.64 2.15 17.39
CA VAL A 95 -5.11 2.18 16.02
C VAL A 95 -3.91 3.12 15.88
N ASN A 96 -3.89 4.24 16.60
CA ASN A 96 -2.80 5.21 16.54
C ASN A 96 -1.47 4.63 17.05
N ASP A 97 -1.50 3.70 18.00
CA ASP A 97 -0.28 3.04 18.49
C ASP A 97 0.30 2.14 17.41
N ILE A 98 -0.54 1.44 16.63
CA ILE A 98 -0.11 0.59 15.52
C ILE A 98 0.41 1.46 14.36
N GLU A 99 -0.27 2.56 14.06
CA GLU A 99 0.18 3.53 13.06
C GLU A 99 1.56 4.10 13.40
N LYS A 100 1.82 4.42 14.69
CA LYS A 100 3.15 4.84 15.14
C LYS A 100 4.22 3.78 14.89
N ILE A 101 3.90 2.49 15.04
CA ILE A 101 4.85 1.41 14.72
C ILE A 101 5.18 1.41 13.23
N ASN A 102 4.17 1.57 12.35
CA ASN A 102 4.39 1.72 10.92
C ASN A 102 5.31 2.91 10.62
N ILE A 103 5.00 4.08 11.17
CA ILE A 103 5.78 5.31 10.98
C ILE A 103 7.23 5.11 11.44
N ASN A 104 7.44 4.56 12.63
CA ASN A 104 8.77 4.32 13.19
C ASN A 104 9.58 3.34 12.32
N THR A 105 8.93 2.28 11.84
CA THR A 105 9.55 1.28 10.94
C THR A 105 10.01 1.93 9.65
N ILE A 106 9.17 2.77 9.03
CA ILE A 106 9.48 3.47 7.79
C ILE A 106 10.59 4.52 8.00
N LYS A 107 10.53 5.29 9.09
CA LYS A 107 11.60 6.24 9.46
C LYS A 107 12.94 5.53 9.64
N LYS A 108 12.94 4.42 10.37
CA LYS A 108 14.17 3.64 10.58
C LYS A 108 14.72 3.06 9.29
N ALA A 109 13.85 2.60 8.39
CA ALA A 109 14.26 2.15 7.07
C ALA A 109 14.89 3.29 6.25
N LYS A 110 14.35 4.53 6.34
CA LYS A 110 14.92 5.71 5.70
C LYS A 110 16.31 6.05 6.27
N GLU A 111 16.47 6.07 7.58
CA GLU A 111 17.77 6.29 8.24
C GLU A 111 18.81 5.27 7.77
N ASN A 112 18.40 4.03 7.59
CA ASN A 112 19.23 2.94 7.06
C ASN A 112 19.41 3.00 5.53
N LYS A 113 18.97 4.07 4.86
CA LYS A 113 19.11 4.32 3.41
C LYS A 113 18.49 3.24 2.52
N MET A 114 17.48 2.54 3.03
CA MET A 114 16.82 1.43 2.32
C MET A 114 16.12 1.85 1.02
N TYR A 115 15.82 3.15 0.85
CA TYR A 115 15.12 3.69 -0.34
C TYR A 115 16.04 4.21 -1.43
N ARG A 116 17.36 4.25 -1.23
CA ARG A 116 18.30 4.80 -2.23
C ARG A 116 18.18 4.15 -3.59
N ASN A 117 18.00 2.85 -3.61
CA ASN A 117 17.85 2.08 -4.85
C ASN A 117 16.45 2.20 -5.47
N GLY A 118 15.48 2.71 -4.71
CA GLY A 118 14.08 2.86 -5.12
C GLY A 118 13.75 4.20 -5.80
N THR A 119 14.73 5.10 -5.98
CA THR A 119 14.49 6.40 -6.62
C THR A 119 14.43 6.27 -8.14
N ILE A 120 13.69 7.20 -8.77
CA ILE A 120 13.63 7.38 -10.23
C ILE A 120 14.46 8.61 -10.56
N ASP A 121 15.59 8.42 -11.21
CA ASP A 121 16.56 9.48 -11.56
C ASP A 121 16.95 10.36 -10.33
N GLY A 122 17.06 9.73 -9.15
CA GLY A 122 17.38 10.40 -7.89
C GLY A 122 16.17 10.91 -7.10
N LEU A 123 14.97 10.91 -7.68
CA LEU A 123 13.74 11.41 -7.06
C LEU A 123 12.99 10.28 -6.34
N LEU A 124 12.56 10.51 -5.10
CA LEU A 124 11.68 9.62 -4.37
C LEU A 124 10.22 9.90 -4.79
N VAL A 125 9.62 8.95 -5.48
CA VAL A 125 8.29 9.06 -6.07
C VAL A 125 7.26 8.29 -5.26
N VAL A 126 6.15 8.93 -4.94
CA VAL A 126 5.01 8.33 -4.23
C VAL A 126 3.79 8.32 -5.14
N GLY A 127 3.26 7.14 -5.41
CA GLY A 127 2.00 6.95 -6.10
C GLY A 127 0.81 7.10 -5.15
N LEU A 128 -0.20 7.81 -5.61
CA LEU A 128 -1.53 7.87 -4.99
C LEU A 128 -2.52 7.14 -5.87
N ASP A 129 -3.33 6.30 -5.25
CA ASP A 129 -4.44 5.65 -5.95
C ASP A 129 -5.46 5.11 -4.95
N GLY A 130 -6.73 5.08 -5.35
CA GLY A 130 -7.83 4.55 -4.58
C GLY A 130 -8.12 3.09 -4.90
N THR A 131 -8.54 2.33 -3.91
CA THR A 131 -8.97 0.95 -4.12
C THR A 131 -10.00 0.51 -3.10
N GLU A 132 -10.83 -0.44 -3.51
CA GLU A 132 -11.72 -1.15 -2.60
C GLU A 132 -10.91 -2.00 -1.62
N THR A 133 -11.25 -1.86 -0.35
CA THR A 133 -10.73 -2.64 0.77
C THR A 133 -11.91 -3.21 1.55
N PHE A 134 -11.73 -4.33 2.25
CA PHE A 134 -12.76 -4.94 3.10
C PHE A 134 -14.17 -4.91 2.49
N GLY A 135 -14.53 -5.96 1.75
CA GLY A 135 -15.85 -6.10 1.16
C GLY A 135 -16.64 -7.28 1.73
N SER A 136 -17.97 -7.19 1.78
CA SER A 136 -18.85 -8.27 2.25
C SER A 136 -20.29 -8.14 1.75
N TYR A 137 -20.88 -9.26 1.35
CA TYR A 137 -22.33 -9.36 1.10
C TYR A 137 -23.17 -9.52 2.39
N LYS A 138 -22.54 -9.95 3.50
CA LYS A 138 -23.25 -10.35 4.73
C LYS A 138 -23.02 -9.40 5.90
N LYS A 139 -21.89 -8.67 5.89
CA LYS A 139 -21.47 -7.85 7.02
C LYS A 139 -21.56 -6.38 6.63
N LYS A 140 -22.20 -5.59 7.47
CA LYS A 140 -22.34 -4.15 7.36
C LYS A 140 -21.68 -3.47 8.55
N TRP A 141 -21.04 -2.32 8.33
CA TRP A 141 -20.45 -1.48 9.37
C TRP A 141 -20.77 0.00 9.10
N ASN A 142 -20.53 0.86 10.08
CA ASN A 142 -20.74 2.28 9.92
C ASN A 142 -19.82 2.86 8.83
N ASN A 143 -20.35 3.77 8.02
CA ASN A 143 -19.62 4.44 6.94
C ASN A 143 -19.14 3.53 5.79
N CYS A 144 -19.60 2.26 5.70
CA CYS A 144 -19.35 1.45 4.51
C CYS A 144 -20.12 1.99 3.30
N TYR A 145 -19.55 1.75 2.12
CA TYR A 145 -20.29 1.91 0.86
C TYR A 145 -21.25 0.77 0.67
N ASN A 146 -22.43 1.09 0.13
CA ASN A 146 -23.43 0.11 -0.23
C ASN A 146 -23.67 0.19 -1.74
N LYS A 147 -23.44 -0.89 -2.44
CA LYS A 147 -23.77 -1.01 -3.86
C LYS A 147 -24.59 -2.27 -4.10
N LYS A 148 -25.47 -2.22 -5.08
CA LYS A 148 -26.24 -3.36 -5.54
C LYS A 148 -25.50 -4.04 -6.67
N ILE A 149 -25.19 -5.34 -6.50
CA ILE A 149 -24.48 -6.15 -7.48
C ILE A 149 -25.43 -7.19 -8.02
N LYS A 150 -25.54 -7.29 -9.33
CA LYS A 150 -26.31 -8.32 -10.02
C LYS A 150 -25.44 -9.57 -10.18
N ASN A 151 -25.77 -10.62 -9.45
CA ASN A 151 -25.08 -11.90 -9.51
C ASN A 151 -25.98 -12.95 -10.18
N LYS A 152 -25.36 -13.79 -11.03
CA LYS A 152 -26.04 -14.97 -11.58
C LYS A 152 -25.96 -16.10 -10.54
N LYS A 153 -27.09 -16.62 -10.14
CA LYS A 153 -27.19 -17.78 -9.22
C LYS A 153 -28.08 -18.86 -9.83
N ILE A 154 -27.73 -20.11 -9.58
CA ILE A 154 -28.57 -21.23 -9.93
C ILE A 154 -29.54 -21.48 -8.76
N ILE A 155 -30.83 -21.27 -9.00
CA ILE A 155 -31.91 -21.51 -8.04
C ILE A 155 -32.87 -22.53 -8.68
N ASN A 156 -33.09 -23.62 -8.00
CA ASN A 156 -33.95 -24.73 -8.51
C ASN A 156 -33.55 -25.25 -9.89
N GLY A 157 -32.25 -25.20 -10.23
CA GLY A 157 -31.74 -25.67 -11.51
C GLY A 157 -31.76 -24.65 -12.66
N GLU A 158 -32.29 -23.44 -12.42
CA GLU A 158 -32.36 -22.36 -13.40
C GLU A 158 -31.40 -21.20 -13.03
N GLU A 159 -30.75 -20.61 -14.06
CA GLU A 159 -29.91 -19.42 -13.87
C GLU A 159 -30.78 -18.17 -13.68
N GLN A 160 -30.71 -17.57 -12.50
CA GLN A 160 -31.42 -16.35 -12.17
C GLN A 160 -30.47 -15.21 -11.82
N ILE A 161 -30.79 -13.99 -12.22
CA ILE A 161 -30.07 -12.80 -11.84
C ILE A 161 -30.65 -12.28 -10.52
N ILE A 162 -29.85 -12.32 -9.46
CA ILE A 162 -30.23 -11.81 -8.15
C ILE A 162 -29.46 -10.53 -7.88
N GLU A 163 -30.16 -9.48 -7.43
CA GLU A 163 -29.55 -8.25 -6.94
C GLU A 163 -29.24 -8.40 -5.45
N GLU A 164 -27.95 -8.34 -5.10
CA GLU A 164 -27.47 -8.46 -3.72
C GLU A 164 -26.83 -7.15 -3.27
N GLU A 165 -27.07 -6.76 -2.03
CA GLU A 165 -26.40 -5.61 -1.41
C GLU A 165 -24.97 -6.03 -1.02
N TYR A 166 -24.00 -5.22 -1.47
CA TYR A 166 -22.57 -5.39 -1.17
C TYR A 166 -22.06 -4.19 -0.40
N HIS A 167 -21.37 -4.44 0.69
CA HIS A 167 -20.80 -3.45 1.59
C HIS A 167 -19.30 -3.44 1.43
N GLU A 168 -18.71 -2.28 1.20
CA GLU A 168 -17.26 -2.15 1.01
C GLU A 168 -16.69 -0.89 1.66
N GLN A 169 -15.39 -0.89 1.91
CA GLN A 169 -14.62 0.28 2.24
C GLN A 169 -13.75 0.65 1.05
N VAL A 170 -13.78 1.92 0.63
CA VAL A 170 -12.83 2.47 -0.33
C VAL A 170 -11.76 3.27 0.41
N SER A 171 -10.51 3.12 0.03
CA SER A 171 -9.40 3.84 0.66
C SER A 171 -8.38 4.29 -0.38
N VAL A 172 -7.83 5.49 -0.18
CA VAL A 172 -6.69 6.02 -0.95
C VAL A 172 -5.41 5.62 -0.23
N PHE A 173 -4.47 5.07 -0.97
CA PHE A 173 -3.16 4.68 -0.47
C PHE A 173 -2.07 5.56 -1.06
N ALA A 174 -1.01 5.73 -0.27
CA ALA A 174 0.25 6.30 -0.73
C ALA A 174 1.34 5.24 -0.63
N ARG A 175 2.02 4.98 -1.75
CA ARG A 175 3.07 3.97 -1.86
C ARG A 175 4.28 4.51 -2.59
N ILE A 176 5.48 4.21 -2.10
CA ILE A 176 6.72 4.44 -2.86
C ILE A 176 6.69 3.55 -4.10
N VAL A 177 6.81 4.15 -5.28
CA VAL A 177 6.72 3.47 -6.58
C VAL A 177 8.03 3.59 -7.36
N GLY A 178 8.22 2.68 -8.32
CA GLY A 178 9.42 2.62 -9.16
C GLY A 178 10.21 1.34 -8.89
N LYS A 179 11.33 1.43 -8.18
CA LYS A 179 12.12 0.25 -7.81
C LYS A 179 11.72 -0.25 -6.42
N ARG A 180 12.06 -1.49 -6.13
CA ARG A 180 11.85 -2.10 -4.80
C ARG A 180 12.86 -1.57 -3.76
N PRO A 181 12.52 -1.50 -2.47
CA PRO A 181 11.23 -1.88 -1.85
C PRO A 181 10.11 -0.89 -2.12
N GLY A 182 8.90 -1.39 -2.35
CA GLY A 182 7.68 -0.60 -2.55
C GLY A 182 6.90 -0.45 -1.26
N ILE A 183 7.15 0.59 -0.49
CA ILE A 183 6.65 0.80 0.86
C ILE A 183 5.32 1.54 0.86
N LEU A 184 4.34 1.05 1.61
CA LEU A 184 3.09 1.74 1.91
C LEU A 184 3.34 2.78 3.01
N LEU A 185 3.19 4.06 2.67
CA LEU A 185 3.40 5.17 3.61
C LEU A 185 2.17 5.45 4.48
N GLY A 186 0.99 5.15 3.98
CA GLY A 186 -0.26 5.38 4.68
C GLY A 186 -1.46 5.16 3.80
N TYR A 187 -2.64 5.28 4.41
CA TYR A 187 -3.92 5.29 3.73
C TYR A 187 -4.89 6.23 4.43
N GLU A 188 -5.92 6.64 3.70
CA GLU A 188 -7.09 7.35 4.22
C GLU A 188 -8.37 6.76 3.63
N LYS A 189 -9.39 6.64 4.46
CA LYS A 189 -10.69 6.13 4.04
C LYS A 189 -11.46 7.20 3.27
N VAL A 190 -12.05 6.81 2.16
CA VAL A 190 -13.06 7.61 1.47
C VAL A 190 -14.37 7.39 2.21
N THR A 191 -15.01 8.44 2.70
CA THR A 191 -16.25 8.30 3.47
C THR A 191 -17.48 8.31 2.55
N SER A 192 -18.44 7.42 2.83
CA SER A 192 -19.71 7.34 2.07
C SER A 192 -20.62 8.53 2.32
N LYS A 193 -20.40 9.26 3.41
CA LYS A 193 -21.16 10.45 3.82
C LYS A 193 -20.26 11.68 3.72
N GLY A 194 -19.98 12.12 2.51
CA GLY A 194 -19.42 13.46 2.31
C GLY A 194 -20.43 14.54 2.72
N ASN A 195 -19.98 15.77 2.90
CA ASN A 195 -20.85 16.92 3.11
C ASN A 195 -21.98 16.93 2.06
N LYS A 196 -23.25 16.83 2.50
CA LYS A 196 -24.47 16.73 1.68
C LYS A 196 -24.84 15.33 1.16
N GLY A 197 -24.41 14.23 1.80
CA GLY A 197 -24.84 12.87 1.44
C GLY A 197 -24.29 12.32 0.13
N LYS A 198 -23.34 13.02 -0.51
CA LYS A 198 -22.59 12.53 -1.67
C LYS A 198 -21.30 11.86 -1.22
N GLN A 199 -20.82 10.91 -2.02
CA GLN A 199 -19.51 10.30 -1.84
C GLN A 199 -18.42 11.36 -1.72
N GLU A 200 -17.49 11.19 -0.79
CA GLU A 200 -16.31 12.04 -0.71
C GLU A 200 -15.47 11.89 -1.98
N TYR A 201 -14.97 13.01 -2.48
CA TYR A 201 -14.18 13.03 -3.71
C TYR A 201 -12.74 12.55 -3.41
N GLU A 202 -12.34 11.44 -4.05
CA GLU A 202 -11.05 10.76 -3.84
C GLU A 202 -9.83 11.71 -3.82
N PRO A 203 -9.67 12.69 -4.73
CA PRO A 203 -8.56 13.65 -4.65
C PRO A 203 -8.50 14.48 -3.37
N ASN A 204 -9.64 14.79 -2.73
CA ASN A 204 -9.63 15.48 -1.44
C ASN A 204 -9.05 14.58 -0.33
N VAL A 205 -9.39 13.29 -0.37
CA VAL A 205 -8.81 12.28 0.54
C VAL A 205 -7.32 12.15 0.29
N GLY A 206 -6.89 12.15 -0.99
CA GLY A 206 -5.50 12.17 -1.39
C GLY A 206 -4.72 13.37 -0.83
N ILE A 207 -5.31 14.56 -0.86
CA ILE A 207 -4.72 15.77 -0.25
C ILE A 207 -4.53 15.58 1.27
N ASN A 208 -5.53 15.08 1.98
CA ASN A 208 -5.43 14.82 3.42
C ASN A 208 -4.31 13.81 3.71
N LEU A 209 -4.22 12.76 2.91
CA LEU A 209 -3.17 11.75 3.02
C LEU A 209 -1.77 12.34 2.78
N ILE A 210 -1.59 13.21 1.78
CA ILE A 210 -0.31 13.90 1.53
C ILE A 210 0.11 14.72 2.76
N LYS A 211 -0.80 15.51 3.34
CA LYS A 211 -0.55 16.31 4.54
C LYS A 211 -0.15 15.43 5.73
N LYS A 212 -0.86 14.31 5.91
CA LYS A 212 -0.57 13.33 6.96
C LYS A 212 0.82 12.71 6.79
N ILE A 213 1.19 12.34 5.57
CA ILE A 213 2.50 11.78 5.23
C ILE A 213 3.60 12.81 5.50
N LYS A 214 3.42 14.06 5.07
CA LYS A 214 4.37 15.13 5.36
C LYS A 214 4.61 15.29 6.86
N LYS A 215 3.54 15.36 7.64
CA LYS A 215 3.62 15.44 9.11
C LYS A 215 4.32 14.22 9.72
N ALA A 216 4.02 13.02 9.21
CA ALA A 216 4.59 11.77 9.74
C ALA A 216 6.07 11.59 9.41
N TYR A 217 6.48 11.87 8.17
CA TYR A 217 7.81 11.50 7.65
C TYR A 217 8.75 12.68 7.39
N GLY A 218 8.22 13.90 7.36
CA GLY A 218 8.98 15.11 7.04
C GLY A 218 9.39 15.18 5.57
N ILE A 219 10.52 15.83 5.30
CA ILE A 219 11.07 16.03 3.96
C ILE A 219 11.70 14.73 3.44
N GLY A 220 11.62 14.49 2.13
CA GLY A 220 12.29 13.38 1.45
C GLY A 220 11.43 12.61 0.47
N ILE A 221 10.23 13.08 0.20
CA ILE A 221 9.41 12.74 -0.96
C ILE A 221 9.57 13.89 -1.93
N ASP A 222 9.86 13.59 -3.20
CA ASP A 222 10.08 14.62 -4.21
C ASP A 222 8.86 14.77 -5.11
N VAL A 223 8.25 13.64 -5.49
CA VAL A 223 7.19 13.63 -6.49
C VAL A 223 5.97 12.82 -6.03
N ILE A 224 4.79 13.37 -6.24
CA ILE A 224 3.50 12.67 -6.13
C ILE A 224 3.03 12.34 -7.56
N VAL A 225 2.76 11.07 -7.82
CA VAL A 225 2.22 10.61 -9.09
C VAL A 225 0.80 10.05 -8.92
N GLY A 226 -0.13 10.47 -9.79
CA GLY A 226 -1.54 10.06 -9.73
C GLY A 226 -2.17 9.83 -11.10
N ASP A 227 -3.36 9.20 -11.11
CA ASP A 227 -4.18 9.08 -12.32
C ASP A 227 -4.89 10.42 -12.63
N ALA A 228 -5.58 10.47 -13.75
CA ALA A 228 -6.25 11.66 -14.27
C ALA A 228 -7.32 12.24 -13.31
N ILE A 229 -7.87 11.43 -12.41
CA ILE A 229 -8.82 11.90 -11.41
C ILE A 229 -8.20 12.96 -10.48
N TYR A 230 -6.88 12.88 -10.25
CA TYR A 230 -6.13 13.83 -9.42
C TYR A 230 -5.78 15.13 -10.14
N LEU A 231 -5.98 15.22 -11.47
CA LEU A 231 -5.72 16.45 -12.21
C LEU A 231 -6.87 17.44 -12.03
N GLY A 232 -6.80 18.23 -10.96
CA GLY A 232 -7.73 19.28 -10.63
C GLY A 232 -7.04 20.46 -9.94
N LYS A 233 -7.58 21.70 -10.10
CA LYS A 233 -7.02 22.94 -9.55
C LYS A 233 -6.57 22.77 -8.09
N LYS A 234 -7.46 22.28 -7.23
CA LYS A 234 -7.21 22.14 -5.80
C LYS A 234 -6.04 21.19 -5.52
N PHE A 235 -6.02 20.03 -6.19
CA PHE A 235 -4.97 19.02 -5.94
C PHE A 235 -3.60 19.52 -6.41
N VAL A 236 -3.51 20.11 -7.60
CA VAL A 236 -2.27 20.69 -8.14
C VAL A 236 -1.73 21.78 -7.23
N LYS A 237 -2.58 22.68 -6.74
CA LYS A 237 -2.21 23.74 -5.80
C LYS A 237 -1.67 23.15 -4.49
N GLU A 238 -2.40 22.24 -3.86
CA GLU A 238 -2.04 21.65 -2.58
C GLU A 238 -0.72 20.84 -2.65
N VAL A 239 -0.50 20.08 -3.73
CA VAL A 239 0.77 19.36 -3.94
C VAL A 239 1.96 20.33 -3.95
N LYS A 240 1.83 21.48 -4.63
CA LYS A 240 2.86 22.52 -4.67
C LYS A 240 3.05 23.20 -3.32
N GLU A 241 1.96 23.55 -2.63
CA GLU A 241 2.01 24.18 -1.29
C GLU A 241 2.64 23.26 -0.26
N GLU A 242 2.45 21.94 -0.39
CA GLU A 242 3.14 20.96 0.43
C GLU A 242 4.62 20.74 0.04
N GLY A 243 5.10 21.41 -1.01
CA GLY A 243 6.49 21.37 -1.46
C GLY A 243 6.84 20.13 -2.27
N TYR A 244 5.86 19.48 -2.88
CA TYR A 244 6.06 18.34 -3.77
C TYR A 244 5.87 18.73 -5.24
N HIS A 245 6.47 17.96 -6.15
CA HIS A 245 6.14 18.00 -7.56
C HIS A 245 5.01 17.00 -7.87
N GLY A 246 4.09 17.38 -8.73
CA GLY A 246 3.01 16.52 -9.21
C GLY A 246 3.32 16.02 -10.62
N VAL A 247 3.20 14.70 -10.85
CA VAL A 247 3.19 14.12 -12.20
C VAL A 247 1.88 13.36 -12.36
N ILE A 248 0.96 13.91 -13.15
CA ILE A 248 -0.42 13.46 -13.18
C ILE A 248 -0.83 13.15 -14.62
N ARG A 249 -1.53 12.04 -14.81
CA ARG A 249 -2.04 11.68 -16.13
C ARG A 249 -3.10 12.70 -16.58
N LEU A 250 -3.02 13.13 -17.83
CA LEU A 250 -4.02 13.99 -18.47
C LEU A 250 -4.91 13.12 -19.37
N LYS A 251 -6.20 13.20 -19.20
CA LYS A 251 -7.23 12.49 -19.99
C LYS A 251 -8.37 13.43 -20.35
N GLY A 252 -9.39 12.93 -21.01
CA GLY A 252 -10.53 13.68 -21.51
C GLY A 252 -11.36 14.46 -20.48
N ASN A 253 -11.08 14.33 -19.18
CA ASN A 253 -11.66 15.18 -18.13
C ASN A 253 -11.14 16.65 -18.17
N ASN A 254 -10.03 16.90 -18.89
CA ASN A 254 -9.43 18.22 -19.12
C ASN A 254 -9.25 18.46 -20.63
N LYS A 255 -10.37 18.45 -21.39
CA LYS A 255 -10.35 18.55 -22.86
C LYS A 255 -9.65 19.80 -23.37
N ASN A 256 -9.94 20.96 -22.78
CA ASN A 256 -9.35 22.23 -23.22
C ASN A 256 -7.84 22.20 -23.20
N LEU A 257 -7.25 21.70 -22.11
CA LEU A 257 -5.80 21.58 -21.98
C LEU A 257 -5.20 20.61 -23.02
N ILE A 258 -5.91 19.55 -23.38
CA ILE A 258 -5.49 18.63 -24.45
C ILE A 258 -5.55 19.33 -25.81
N GLU A 259 -6.65 20.04 -26.09
CA GLU A 259 -6.86 20.75 -27.37
C GLU A 259 -5.81 21.85 -27.56
N ASP A 260 -5.53 22.63 -26.53
CA ASP A 260 -4.46 23.64 -26.52
C ASP A 260 -3.09 23.01 -26.78
N ALA A 261 -2.78 21.93 -26.09
CA ALA A 261 -1.52 21.19 -26.28
C ALA A 261 -1.40 20.63 -27.69
N GLU A 262 -2.46 20.01 -28.24
CA GLU A 262 -2.46 19.51 -29.63
C GLU A 262 -2.28 20.62 -30.65
N GLY A 263 -2.88 21.81 -30.43
CA GLY A 263 -2.72 22.97 -31.29
C GLY A 263 -1.25 23.41 -31.42
N ILE A 264 -0.49 23.34 -30.31
CA ILE A 264 0.94 23.67 -30.27
C ILE A 264 1.78 22.51 -30.83
N PHE A 265 1.52 21.29 -30.41
CA PHE A 265 2.32 20.12 -30.80
C PHE A 265 2.26 19.78 -32.28
N LYS A 266 1.17 20.08 -32.96
CA LYS A 266 1.05 19.98 -34.45
C LYS A 266 2.11 20.82 -35.19
N LYS A 267 2.59 21.90 -34.58
CA LYS A 267 3.59 22.79 -35.17
C LYS A 267 5.02 22.44 -34.76
N GLN A 268 5.20 21.53 -33.81
CA GLN A 268 6.49 21.13 -33.27
C GLN A 268 6.98 19.83 -33.90
N LYS A 269 8.29 19.72 -34.11
CA LYS A 269 8.91 18.45 -34.47
C LYS A 269 9.04 17.56 -33.23
N ALA A 270 8.58 16.30 -33.32
CA ALA A 270 8.76 15.32 -32.25
C ALA A 270 10.24 15.13 -31.90
N LYS A 271 10.54 15.10 -30.61
CA LYS A 271 11.80 14.56 -30.09
C LYS A 271 11.61 13.05 -29.89
N GLN A 272 12.72 12.28 -29.94
CA GLN A 272 12.64 10.82 -29.87
C GLN A 272 13.78 10.26 -29.02
N TYR A 273 13.50 9.15 -28.33
CA TYR A 273 14.50 8.32 -27.66
C TYR A 273 14.02 6.86 -27.55
N ASN A 274 14.96 5.93 -27.30
CA ASN A 274 14.65 4.54 -27.04
C ASN A 274 14.74 4.26 -25.55
N TYR A 275 13.75 3.54 -25.01
CA TYR A 275 13.75 3.12 -23.62
C TYR A 275 13.19 1.70 -23.50
N LYS A 276 13.98 0.78 -22.92
CA LYS A 276 13.69 -0.66 -22.92
C LYS A 276 13.47 -1.13 -24.38
N LYS A 277 12.38 -1.81 -24.70
CA LYS A 277 12.03 -2.29 -26.05
C LYS A 277 11.03 -1.38 -26.77
N LYS A 278 11.02 -0.08 -26.45
CA LYS A 278 10.09 0.89 -27.02
C LYS A 278 10.83 2.05 -27.66
N THR A 279 10.31 2.53 -28.77
CA THR A 279 10.61 3.83 -29.33
C THR A 279 9.60 4.83 -28.82
N ILE A 280 10.06 5.93 -28.22
CA ILE A 280 9.23 6.94 -27.59
C ILE A 280 9.45 8.26 -28.32
N GLN A 281 8.40 8.76 -28.97
CA GLN A 281 8.33 10.11 -29.47
C GLN A 281 7.63 10.97 -28.44
N TYR A 282 8.04 12.24 -28.29
CA TYR A 282 7.39 13.16 -27.37
C TYR A 282 7.40 14.60 -27.86
N TRP A 283 6.41 15.33 -27.40
CA TRP A 283 6.24 16.77 -27.53
C TRP A 283 6.02 17.34 -26.15
N SER A 284 6.53 18.53 -25.86
CA SER A 284 6.35 19.18 -24.57
C SER A 284 6.30 20.67 -24.70
N ASP A 285 5.47 21.31 -23.89
CA ASP A 285 5.43 22.77 -23.75
C ASP A 285 4.90 23.14 -22.37
N ILE A 286 5.01 24.43 -22.02
CA ILE A 286 4.54 24.99 -20.76
C ILE A 286 3.17 25.64 -21.04
N PHE A 287 2.22 25.35 -20.17
CA PHE A 287 0.84 25.82 -20.22
C PHE A 287 0.45 26.46 -18.91
N GLU A 288 -0.42 27.43 -18.95
CA GLU A 288 -1.12 27.88 -17.76
C GLU A 288 -2.27 26.93 -17.44
N TYR A 289 -2.29 26.39 -16.23
CA TYR A 289 -3.37 25.54 -15.72
C TYR A 289 -3.94 26.17 -14.45
N TYR A 290 -5.08 26.85 -14.62
CA TYR A 290 -5.61 27.82 -13.64
C TYR A 290 -4.57 28.90 -13.33
N ASP A 291 -4.12 29.03 -12.12
CA ASP A 291 -3.15 30.06 -11.70
C ASP A 291 -1.72 29.47 -11.54
N THR A 292 -1.39 28.43 -12.30
CA THR A 292 -0.15 27.67 -12.13
C THR A 292 0.41 27.26 -13.49
N GLU A 293 1.68 27.54 -13.73
CA GLU A 293 2.39 26.98 -14.87
C GLU A 293 2.64 25.50 -14.67
N VAL A 294 2.37 24.72 -15.70
CA VAL A 294 2.59 23.28 -15.76
C VAL A 294 3.22 22.91 -17.10
N LYS A 295 4.07 21.89 -17.10
CA LYS A 295 4.56 21.27 -18.32
C LYS A 295 3.58 20.18 -18.75
N VAL A 296 3.06 20.27 -19.97
CA VAL A 296 2.30 19.20 -20.62
C VAL A 296 3.22 18.44 -21.55
N VAL A 297 3.22 17.12 -21.44
CA VAL A 297 4.00 16.24 -22.32
C VAL A 297 3.08 15.21 -22.95
N LYS A 298 3.13 15.12 -24.28
CA LYS A 298 2.53 14.04 -25.06
C LYS A 298 3.60 13.00 -25.37
N TYR A 299 3.36 11.75 -25.11
CA TYR A 299 4.19 10.62 -25.53
C TYR A 299 3.43 9.77 -26.53
N SER A 300 4.10 9.37 -27.61
CA SER A 300 3.67 8.32 -28.54
C SER A 300 4.69 7.17 -28.44
N GLU A 301 4.29 6.10 -27.81
CA GLU A 301 5.14 4.94 -27.54
C GLU A 301 4.82 3.82 -28.54
N THR A 302 5.85 3.31 -29.19
CA THR A 302 5.74 2.16 -30.11
C THR A 302 6.59 1.01 -29.55
N ASP A 303 5.96 -0.13 -29.29
CA ASP A 303 6.68 -1.33 -28.83
C ASP A 303 7.32 -2.11 -29.99
N ASP A 304 8.07 -3.17 -29.65
CA ASP A 304 8.73 -4.08 -30.60
C ASP A 304 7.78 -4.85 -31.55
N LYS A 305 6.47 -4.85 -31.24
CA LYS A 305 5.40 -5.42 -32.06
C LYS A 305 4.66 -4.37 -32.91
N GLY A 306 5.12 -3.13 -32.89
CA GLY A 306 4.51 -2.01 -33.62
C GLY A 306 3.22 -1.46 -33.01
N ARG A 307 2.84 -1.87 -31.79
CA ARG A 307 1.66 -1.33 -31.10
C ARG A 307 1.95 0.08 -30.60
N LYS A 308 1.09 1.02 -30.91
CA LYS A 308 1.21 2.41 -30.52
C LYS A 308 0.29 2.75 -29.35
N GLN A 309 0.78 3.54 -28.41
CA GLN A 309 0.03 4.09 -27.29
C GLN A 309 0.36 5.56 -27.11
N GLU A 310 -0.68 6.41 -27.00
CA GLU A 310 -0.51 7.82 -26.68
C GLU A 310 -0.85 8.09 -25.21
N ILE A 311 -0.03 8.91 -24.57
CA ILE A 311 -0.17 9.26 -23.16
C ILE A 311 0.11 10.75 -23.01
N TYR A 312 -0.81 11.48 -22.36
CA TYR A 312 -0.60 12.86 -21.95
C TYR A 312 -0.35 12.93 -20.47
N VAL A 313 0.61 13.76 -20.08
CA VAL A 313 1.04 13.91 -18.69
C VAL A 313 1.24 15.38 -18.37
N VAL A 314 0.81 15.79 -17.20
CA VAL A 314 1.08 17.11 -16.63
C VAL A 314 2.12 16.97 -15.53
N SER A 315 3.16 17.80 -15.58
CA SER A 315 4.13 17.98 -14.49
C SER A 315 3.98 19.38 -13.91
N THR A 316 3.92 19.49 -12.58
CA THR A 316 3.94 20.80 -11.89
C THR A 316 5.35 21.38 -11.79
N ASP A 317 6.39 20.61 -12.06
CA ASP A 317 7.74 21.05 -12.26
C ASP A 317 7.99 21.23 -13.76
N VAL A 318 8.03 22.48 -14.20
CA VAL A 318 8.23 22.84 -15.61
C VAL A 318 9.65 22.53 -16.10
N ASN A 319 10.60 22.35 -15.18
CA ASN A 319 11.99 22.05 -15.51
C ASN A 319 12.29 20.54 -15.51
N MET A 320 11.34 19.69 -15.03
CA MET A 320 11.55 18.25 -15.00
C MET A 320 11.77 17.70 -16.42
N ASN A 321 12.77 16.84 -16.56
CA ASN A 321 13.12 16.22 -17.83
C ASN A 321 12.00 15.27 -18.30
N GLU A 322 11.66 15.32 -19.59
CA GLU A 322 10.56 14.54 -20.16
C GLU A 322 10.81 13.02 -20.05
N LYS A 323 12.06 12.56 -20.15
CA LYS A 323 12.37 11.14 -19.94
C LYS A 323 12.10 10.71 -18.50
N THR A 324 12.36 11.60 -17.53
CA THR A 324 12.07 11.37 -16.11
C THR A 324 10.56 11.37 -15.87
N ILE A 325 9.80 12.32 -16.43
CA ILE A 325 8.33 12.35 -16.37
C ILE A 325 7.74 11.04 -16.93
N ASN A 326 8.26 10.55 -18.06
CA ASN A 326 7.82 9.27 -18.64
C ASN A 326 8.06 8.09 -17.70
N LYS A 327 9.26 8.00 -17.10
CA LYS A 327 9.56 6.93 -16.12
C LYS A 327 8.62 7.01 -14.91
N ILE A 328 8.33 8.21 -14.40
CA ILE A 328 7.48 8.43 -13.23
C ILE A 328 6.03 8.02 -13.54
N ILE A 329 5.46 8.45 -14.66
CA ILE A 329 4.07 8.11 -14.99
C ILE A 329 3.88 6.61 -15.22
N HIS A 330 4.89 5.93 -15.78
CA HIS A 330 4.86 4.48 -15.89
C HIS A 330 5.04 3.77 -14.53
N ALA A 331 5.80 4.37 -13.61
CA ALA A 331 5.94 3.81 -12.27
C ALA A 331 4.65 3.88 -11.45
N ARG A 332 3.69 4.75 -11.80
CA ARG A 332 2.38 4.80 -11.16
C ARG A 332 1.69 3.43 -11.11
N TRP A 333 1.77 2.67 -12.20
CA TRP A 333 1.14 1.34 -12.25
C TRP A 333 1.71 0.34 -11.25
N ASP A 334 2.84 0.64 -10.63
CA ASP A 334 3.40 -0.21 -9.58
C ASP A 334 2.49 -0.27 -8.33
N ILE A 335 1.71 0.80 -8.05
CA ILE A 335 0.75 0.77 -6.94
C ILE A 335 -0.39 -0.22 -7.20
N GLU A 336 -0.91 -0.27 -8.44
CA GLU A 336 -1.97 -1.20 -8.82
C GLU A 336 -1.44 -2.64 -8.96
N ASN A 337 -0.42 -2.82 -9.82
CA ASN A 337 0.05 -4.15 -10.24
C ASN A 337 0.83 -4.90 -9.16
N ASN A 338 1.60 -4.21 -8.34
CA ASN A 338 2.39 -4.81 -7.27
C ASN A 338 1.80 -4.51 -5.88
N GLY A 339 1.35 -3.26 -5.63
CA GLY A 339 0.78 -2.88 -4.35
C GLY A 339 -0.57 -3.54 -4.10
N PHE A 340 -1.59 -3.10 -4.80
CA PHE A 340 -2.97 -3.58 -4.56
C PHE A 340 -3.16 -5.05 -4.92
N HIS A 341 -2.54 -5.50 -6.02
CA HIS A 341 -2.61 -6.91 -6.39
C HIS A 341 -2.06 -7.81 -5.28
N GLU A 342 -0.88 -7.51 -4.75
CA GLU A 342 -0.29 -8.27 -3.67
C GLU A 342 -1.12 -8.18 -2.38
N LEU A 343 -1.56 -6.97 -1.99
CA LEU A 343 -2.37 -6.77 -0.79
C LEU A 343 -3.69 -7.54 -0.84
N LYS A 344 -4.39 -7.52 -1.98
CA LYS A 344 -5.66 -8.22 -2.16
C LYS A 344 -5.50 -9.74 -2.22
N HIS A 345 -4.53 -10.22 -2.98
CA HIS A 345 -4.39 -11.66 -3.23
C HIS A 345 -3.51 -12.38 -2.20
N GLN A 346 -2.55 -11.67 -1.60
CA GLN A 346 -1.59 -12.28 -0.70
C GLN A 346 -1.84 -11.97 0.77
N TRP A 347 -2.34 -10.77 1.08
CA TRP A 347 -2.69 -10.35 2.45
C TRP A 347 -4.19 -10.26 2.70
N ASN A 348 -5.02 -10.68 1.74
CA ASN A 348 -6.49 -10.72 1.83
C ASN A 348 -7.09 -9.37 2.28
N MET A 349 -6.55 -8.25 1.78
CA MET A 349 -6.97 -6.90 2.15
C MET A 349 -8.46 -6.65 1.85
N ASN A 350 -9.03 -7.33 0.88
CA ASN A 350 -10.44 -7.24 0.51
C ASN A 350 -11.38 -8.09 1.40
N HIS A 351 -10.83 -8.91 2.32
CA HIS A 351 -11.64 -9.73 3.23
C HIS A 351 -12.09 -8.93 4.46
N CYS A 352 -13.40 -8.93 4.74
CA CYS A 352 -13.93 -8.34 5.96
C CYS A 352 -13.75 -9.28 7.16
N TYR A 353 -12.63 -9.15 7.87
CA TYR A 353 -12.32 -9.97 9.05
C TYR A 353 -13.31 -9.72 10.19
N ILE A 354 -13.52 -8.45 10.55
CA ILE A 354 -14.41 -7.99 11.62
C ILE A 354 -15.13 -6.75 11.10
N ALA A 355 -16.48 -6.77 11.08
CA ALA A 355 -17.31 -5.66 10.63
C ALA A 355 -17.52 -4.63 11.75
N GLU A 356 -16.45 -3.95 12.13
CA GLU A 356 -16.43 -2.88 13.11
C GLU A 356 -15.33 -1.90 12.74
N GLU A 357 -15.61 -0.60 12.79
CA GLU A 357 -14.80 0.44 12.17
C GLU A 357 -13.37 0.49 12.72
N ASN A 358 -13.21 0.48 14.06
CA ASN A 358 -11.88 0.47 14.66
C ASN A 358 -11.11 -0.83 14.37
N ALA A 359 -11.81 -1.97 14.34
CA ALA A 359 -11.19 -3.25 14.02
C ALA A 359 -10.70 -3.30 12.57
N ILE A 360 -11.44 -2.70 11.63
CA ILE A 360 -11.04 -2.55 10.22
C ILE A 360 -9.72 -1.77 10.15
N ASP A 361 -9.62 -0.63 10.83
CA ASP A 361 -8.41 0.19 10.83
C ASP A 361 -7.23 -0.52 11.50
N VAL A 362 -7.45 -1.18 12.63
CA VAL A 362 -6.43 -1.97 13.32
C VAL A 362 -5.88 -3.07 12.41
N ILE A 363 -6.77 -3.80 11.73
CA ILE A 363 -6.37 -4.89 10.83
C ILE A 363 -5.63 -4.33 9.61
N MET A 364 -6.10 -3.22 9.02
CA MET A 364 -5.42 -2.57 7.90
C MET A 364 -4.00 -2.13 8.29
N GLN A 365 -3.83 -1.47 9.43
CA GLN A 365 -2.51 -1.07 9.92
C GLN A 365 -1.58 -2.28 10.15
N MET A 366 -2.11 -3.40 10.63
CA MET A 366 -1.34 -4.63 10.81
C MET A 366 -0.97 -5.31 9.48
N ILE A 367 -1.86 -5.26 8.49
CA ILE A 367 -1.56 -5.73 7.12
C ILE A 367 -0.44 -4.86 6.52
N MET A 368 -0.54 -3.53 6.63
CA MET A 368 0.48 -2.62 6.11
C MET A 368 1.84 -2.84 6.79
N LEU A 369 1.86 -2.98 8.11
CA LEU A 369 3.09 -3.27 8.85
C LEU A 369 3.74 -4.58 8.37
N SER A 370 2.93 -5.62 8.22
CA SER A 370 3.39 -6.93 7.76
C SER A 370 3.93 -6.88 6.32
N TYR A 371 3.21 -6.20 5.43
CA TYR A 371 3.62 -5.99 4.04
C TYR A 371 4.95 -5.22 3.97
N ASN A 372 5.05 -4.09 4.66
CA ASN A 372 6.24 -3.24 4.67
C ASN A 372 7.46 -3.98 5.22
N LEU A 373 7.30 -4.78 6.27
CA LEU A 373 8.40 -5.58 6.82
C LEU A 373 8.88 -6.63 5.82
N TRP A 374 7.99 -7.28 5.06
CA TRP A 374 8.38 -8.21 4.02
C TRP A 374 9.07 -7.51 2.84
N GLU A 375 8.60 -6.34 2.43
CA GLU A 375 9.28 -5.52 1.40
C GLU A 375 10.71 -5.14 1.85
N LEU A 376 10.85 -4.64 3.08
CA LEU A 376 12.14 -4.27 3.65
C LEU A 376 13.06 -5.48 3.81
N TYR A 377 12.53 -6.63 4.22
CA TYR A 377 13.33 -7.83 4.36
C TYR A 377 13.84 -8.35 3.02
N ILE A 378 12.94 -8.56 2.07
CA ILE A 378 13.27 -9.21 0.80
C ILE A 378 14.15 -8.31 -0.08
N TYR A 379 13.76 -7.05 -0.23
CA TYR A 379 14.43 -6.15 -1.16
C TYR A 379 15.47 -5.23 -0.52
N GLY A 380 15.45 -5.11 0.81
CA GLY A 380 16.37 -4.26 1.53
C GLY A 380 17.49 -5.02 2.25
N HIS A 381 17.20 -6.20 2.80
CA HIS A 381 18.16 -6.98 3.59
C HIS A 381 18.66 -8.25 2.91
N LEU A 382 17.89 -8.83 1.97
CA LEU A 382 18.37 -9.95 1.18
C LEU A 382 19.14 -9.45 -0.04
N HIS A 383 20.44 -9.67 -0.07
CA HIS A 383 21.24 -9.38 -1.24
C HIS A 383 20.93 -10.37 -2.38
N ASN A 384 20.69 -9.84 -3.58
CA ASN A 384 20.46 -10.62 -4.81
C ASN A 384 19.18 -11.49 -4.80
N PHE A 385 18.11 -11.06 -4.12
CA PHE A 385 16.84 -11.79 -4.15
C PHE A 385 16.34 -12.04 -5.59
N GLU A 386 16.49 -11.06 -6.48
CA GLU A 386 16.08 -11.15 -7.89
C GLU A 386 16.76 -12.30 -8.64
N ASN A 387 17.96 -12.70 -8.22
CA ASN A 387 18.74 -13.79 -8.83
C ASN A 387 18.48 -15.17 -8.17
N MET A 388 17.59 -15.24 -7.18
CA MET A 388 17.30 -16.51 -6.49
C MET A 388 16.36 -17.43 -7.27
N GLY A 389 15.75 -16.96 -8.36
CA GLY A 389 14.81 -17.75 -9.17
C GLY A 389 13.53 -18.15 -8.44
N ILE A 390 13.21 -17.47 -7.35
CA ILE A 390 12.01 -17.73 -6.54
C ILE A 390 11.15 -16.46 -6.46
N THR A 391 9.85 -16.63 -6.46
CA THR A 391 8.92 -15.51 -6.24
C THR A 391 8.93 -15.05 -4.78
N LYS A 392 8.58 -13.77 -4.53
CA LYS A 392 8.44 -13.25 -3.17
C LYS A 392 7.54 -14.15 -2.31
N ILE A 393 6.42 -14.60 -2.86
CA ILE A 393 5.47 -15.45 -2.16
C ILE A 393 6.06 -16.80 -1.83
N GLY A 394 6.68 -17.46 -2.80
CA GLY A 394 7.36 -18.73 -2.57
C GLY A 394 8.45 -18.63 -1.50
N TYR A 395 9.20 -17.52 -1.50
CA TYR A 395 10.19 -17.25 -0.46
C TYR A 395 9.56 -17.09 0.93
N ILE A 396 8.47 -16.33 1.05
CA ILE A 396 7.72 -16.17 2.31
C ILE A 396 7.24 -17.55 2.81
N GLU A 397 6.68 -18.38 1.94
CA GLU A 397 6.21 -19.72 2.27
C GLU A 397 7.36 -20.63 2.74
N GLU A 398 8.51 -20.58 2.08
CA GLU A 398 9.69 -21.33 2.53
C GLU A 398 10.15 -20.91 3.94
N ILE A 399 10.23 -19.61 4.21
CA ILE A 399 10.58 -19.09 5.53
C ILE A 399 9.56 -19.52 6.58
N MET A 400 8.27 -19.47 6.27
CA MET A 400 7.21 -19.95 7.16
C MET A 400 7.39 -21.43 7.50
N MET A 401 7.69 -22.28 6.50
CA MET A 401 7.92 -23.70 6.72
C MET A 401 9.14 -23.95 7.62
N ILE A 402 10.26 -23.25 7.38
CA ILE A 402 11.46 -23.36 8.21
C ILE A 402 11.15 -22.92 9.65
N PHE A 403 10.38 -21.86 9.83
CA PHE A 403 9.97 -21.36 11.13
C PHE A 403 9.13 -22.36 11.90
N ILE A 404 8.25 -23.08 11.22
CA ILE A 404 7.40 -24.14 11.76
C ILE A 404 8.26 -25.33 12.19
N VAL A 405 9.18 -25.80 11.35
CA VAL A 405 10.03 -26.98 11.58
C VAL A 405 11.03 -26.74 12.70
N ASN A 406 11.69 -25.59 12.75
CA ASN A 406 12.71 -25.26 13.75
C ASN A 406 12.14 -24.88 15.13
N LYS A 407 10.87 -25.17 15.41
CA LYS A 407 10.20 -24.95 16.71
C LYS A 407 10.36 -23.52 17.24
N GLY A 408 10.56 -22.53 16.38
CA GLY A 408 10.65 -21.11 16.76
C GLY A 408 11.93 -20.70 17.53
N LYS A 409 12.96 -21.53 17.61
CA LYS A 409 14.21 -21.19 18.30
C LYS A 409 14.89 -19.92 17.79
N ALA A 410 14.60 -19.54 16.54
CA ALA A 410 15.26 -18.42 15.87
C ALA A 410 14.86 -17.02 16.39
N TRP A 411 13.71 -16.88 17.05
CA TRP A 411 13.23 -15.57 17.55
C TRP A 411 13.78 -15.18 18.94
N TYR A 412 14.32 -16.13 19.69
CA TYR A 412 14.69 -15.94 21.11
C TYR A 412 16.18 -15.81 21.38
N SER A 413 17.06 -16.12 20.43
CA SER A 413 18.51 -16.07 20.67
C SER A 413 19.13 -14.67 20.68
N SER A 414 18.33 -13.60 20.52
CA SER A 414 18.82 -12.22 20.42
C SER A 414 18.35 -11.28 21.52
N SER A 415 17.80 -11.79 22.61
CA SER A 415 17.39 -11.00 23.79
C SER A 415 18.18 -11.36 25.06
N ALA A 416 19.44 -11.81 24.90
CA ALA A 416 20.43 -11.85 25.95
C ALA A 416 21.50 -10.79 25.70
#